data_16fe6917521093a1866a01520e76d56c
#
_entry.id   16fe6917521093a1866a01520e76d56c
#
_cell.length_a   1.000
_cell.length_b   1.000
_cell.length_c   1.000
_cell.angle_alpha   90.00
_cell.angle_beta   90.00
_cell.angle_gamma   90.00
#
_symmetry.space_group_name_H-M   'P 1'
#
loop_
_entity.id
_entity.type
_entity.pdbx_description
1 polymer ?
#
loop_
_entity_poly.entity_id
_entity_poly.type
_entity_poly.pdbx_seq_one_letter_code
_entity_poly.pdbx_strand_id
1 'polypeptide(L)'
;YKRQVATVRCNGLTLCDYGGKIQLGTTPGDGGAGCIPREELARYIRTEPPGGETPSAQLLTFDAVSARHIDTRVRFDDVRFADAGKTWCDTDPETGRAVATEREIVDTRSRTFTVRTAATCVYAKEPLPQGTGSLYGIIDYFAGKYTLRVTNREAEFSGTAAHSAATRPTAGRPARTTRTTRAGVTAATPPTAYP
;
A
#
# COMPACT_ATOMS: atom_id res chain seq x y z
N TYR A 1 -7.15 4.36 3.51
CA TYR A 1 -7.64 3.16 4.22
C TYR A 1 -6.59 2.05 4.26
N LYS A 2 -5.33 2.40 4.56
CA LYS A 2 -4.26 1.42 4.76
C LYS A 2 -4.04 1.26 6.26
N ARG A 3 -3.72 0.04 6.71
CA ARG A 3 -3.36 -0.26 8.11
C ARG A 3 -4.55 -0.37 9.07
N GLN A 4 -5.69 -0.80 8.57
CA GLN A 4 -6.85 -1.15 9.38
C GLN A 4 -6.84 -2.66 9.67
N VAL A 5 -7.36 -3.04 10.81
CA VAL A 5 -7.74 -4.44 11.04
C VAL A 5 -8.93 -4.75 10.14
N ALA A 6 -8.86 -5.85 9.42
CA ALA A 6 -9.94 -6.31 8.57
C ALA A 6 -10.42 -7.67 9.04
N THR A 7 -11.72 -7.80 9.26
CA THR A 7 -12.38 -9.08 9.51
C THR A 7 -12.96 -9.58 8.21
N VAL A 8 -12.57 -10.79 7.79
CA VAL A 8 -13.05 -11.43 6.57
C VAL A 8 -14.00 -12.57 6.94
N ARG A 9 -15.22 -12.50 6.43
CA ARG A 9 -16.21 -13.57 6.53
C ARG A 9 -16.08 -14.50 5.33
N CYS A 10 -15.60 -15.71 5.55
CA CYS A 10 -15.33 -16.64 4.46
C CYS A 10 -16.55 -17.45 3.98
N ASN A 11 -17.66 -17.46 4.73
CA ASN A 11 -18.87 -18.21 4.36
C ASN A 11 -19.44 -17.72 3.03
N GLY A 12 -19.56 -18.63 2.07
CA GLY A 12 -20.03 -18.34 0.71
C GLY A 12 -18.93 -17.86 -0.24
N LEU A 13 -17.68 -17.87 0.21
CA LEU A 13 -16.51 -17.69 -0.66
C LEU A 13 -15.86 -19.05 -0.94
N THR A 14 -15.13 -19.13 -2.04
CA THR A 14 -14.44 -20.31 -2.53
C THR A 14 -12.93 -20.11 -2.46
N LEU A 15 -12.20 -21.15 -2.09
CA LEU A 15 -10.75 -21.21 -2.21
C LEU A 15 -10.38 -21.81 -3.57
N CYS A 16 -9.48 -21.13 -4.27
CA CYS A 16 -8.97 -21.56 -5.56
C CYS A 16 -7.45 -21.51 -5.57
N ASP A 17 -6.83 -22.42 -6.32
CA ASP A 17 -5.44 -22.31 -6.69
C ASP A 17 -5.30 -21.46 -7.96
N TYR A 18 -4.45 -20.47 -7.91
CA TYR A 18 -4.08 -19.64 -9.05
C TYR A 18 -2.57 -19.63 -9.22
N GLY A 19 -2.08 -20.55 -10.04
CA GLY A 19 -0.66 -20.69 -10.30
C GLY A 19 0.18 -21.04 -9.07
N GLY A 20 -0.37 -21.85 -8.16
CA GLY A 20 0.26 -22.24 -6.89
C GLY A 20 0.04 -21.27 -5.73
N LYS A 21 -0.79 -20.26 -5.92
CA LYS A 21 -1.21 -19.32 -4.88
C LYS A 21 -2.67 -19.54 -4.55
N ILE A 22 -2.96 -19.79 -3.28
CA ILE A 22 -4.34 -19.92 -2.82
C ILE A 22 -5.01 -18.55 -2.74
N GLN A 23 -6.14 -18.42 -3.40
CA GLN A 23 -6.96 -17.20 -3.41
C GLN A 23 -8.34 -17.48 -2.83
N LEU A 24 -8.88 -16.51 -2.11
CA LEU A 24 -10.24 -16.50 -1.61
C LEU A 24 -11.08 -15.53 -2.44
N GLY A 25 -12.18 -16.01 -2.99
CA GLY A 25 -13.06 -15.17 -3.82
C GLY A 25 -14.44 -15.79 -4.02
N THR A 26 -15.16 -15.30 -5.01
CA THR A 26 -16.45 -15.87 -5.43
C THR A 26 -16.22 -17.14 -6.26
N THR A 27 -17.29 -17.66 -6.88
CA THR A 27 -17.22 -18.85 -7.75
C THR A 27 -16.07 -18.74 -8.75
N PRO A 28 -15.24 -19.80 -8.92
CA PRO A 28 -14.14 -19.79 -9.85
C PRO A 28 -14.59 -19.53 -11.29
N GLY A 29 -13.82 -18.70 -12.00
CA GLY A 29 -13.83 -18.60 -13.44
C GLY A 29 -12.58 -19.25 -14.04
N ASP A 30 -12.32 -19.06 -15.32
CA ASP A 30 -11.21 -19.68 -16.07
C ASP A 30 -9.80 -19.28 -15.58
N GLY A 31 -9.68 -18.35 -14.65
CA GLY A 31 -8.42 -17.82 -14.15
C GLY A 31 -8.22 -17.82 -12.63
N GLY A 32 -8.93 -18.67 -11.89
CA GLY A 32 -8.83 -18.73 -10.43
C GLY A 32 -10.09 -18.26 -9.70
N ALA A 33 -9.95 -17.76 -8.47
CA ALA A 33 -11.08 -17.24 -7.70
C ALA A 33 -11.67 -15.99 -8.37
N GLY A 34 -12.98 -15.96 -8.55
CA GLY A 34 -13.69 -14.77 -9.02
C GLY A 34 -13.52 -13.60 -8.06
N CYS A 35 -13.42 -12.40 -8.59
CA CYS A 35 -13.39 -11.19 -7.75
C CYS A 35 -14.72 -11.03 -7.00
N ILE A 36 -14.65 -10.63 -5.75
CA ILE A 36 -15.83 -10.22 -5.00
C ILE A 36 -16.32 -8.89 -5.60
N PRO A 37 -17.57 -8.82 -6.10
CA PRO A 37 -18.14 -7.59 -6.63
C PRO A 37 -18.06 -6.46 -5.59
N ARG A 38 -17.82 -5.24 -6.04
CA ARG A 38 -17.63 -4.09 -5.15
C ARG A 38 -18.82 -3.86 -4.21
N GLU A 39 -20.01 -4.07 -4.70
CA GLU A 39 -21.27 -3.94 -3.97
C GLU A 39 -21.44 -5.01 -2.89
N GLU A 40 -20.78 -6.17 -3.03
CA GLU A 40 -20.83 -7.25 -2.07
C GLU A 40 -19.66 -7.21 -1.05
N LEU A 41 -18.65 -6.37 -1.26
CA LEU A 41 -17.47 -6.32 -0.39
C LEU A 41 -17.84 -6.13 1.08
N ALA A 42 -18.82 -5.28 1.40
CA ALA A 42 -19.25 -5.02 2.76
C ALA A 42 -19.89 -6.23 3.45
N ARG A 43 -20.36 -7.22 2.69
CA ARG A 43 -20.89 -8.49 3.20
C ARG A 43 -19.78 -9.38 3.76
N TYR A 44 -18.63 -9.32 3.12
CA TYR A 44 -17.50 -10.23 3.40
C TYR A 44 -16.38 -9.54 4.18
N ILE A 45 -16.18 -8.25 4.01
CA ILE A 45 -15.05 -7.53 4.59
C ILE A 45 -15.55 -6.37 5.45
N ARG A 46 -15.19 -6.40 6.72
CA ARG A 46 -15.37 -5.28 7.65
C ARG A 46 -14.01 -4.75 8.05
N THR A 47 -13.86 -3.45 8.03
CA THR A 47 -12.63 -2.79 8.49
C THR A 47 -12.94 -1.99 9.75
N GLU A 48 -12.06 -2.10 10.74
CA GLU A 48 -12.13 -1.30 11.95
C GLU A 48 -11.47 0.07 11.73
N PRO A 49 -11.81 1.08 12.53
CA PRO A 49 -11.08 2.34 12.51
C PRO A 49 -9.58 2.11 12.73
N PRO A 50 -8.69 2.95 12.16
CA PRO A 50 -7.26 2.85 12.41
C PRO A 50 -6.98 3.04 13.91
N GLY A 51 -6.46 2.05 14.58
CA GLY A 51 -6.21 2.08 16.02
C GLY A 51 -5.13 1.11 16.50
N GLY A 52 -4.62 0.28 15.61
CA GLY A 52 -3.57 -0.69 15.90
C GLY A 52 -2.18 -0.25 15.47
N GLU A 53 -1.16 -0.91 15.99
CA GLU A 53 0.21 -0.78 15.49
C GLU A 53 0.27 -1.19 14.02
N THR A 54 1.02 -0.44 13.25
CA THR A 54 1.32 -0.83 11.87
C THR A 54 2.22 -2.05 11.88
N PRO A 55 1.83 -3.18 11.26
CA PRO A 55 2.71 -4.33 11.16
C PRO A 55 4.03 -3.91 10.51
N SER A 56 5.15 -4.24 11.17
CA SER A 56 6.48 -4.02 10.61
C SER A 56 6.67 -4.89 9.37
N ALA A 57 7.42 -4.38 8.39
CA ALA A 57 7.85 -5.20 7.28
C ALA A 57 8.91 -6.20 7.76
N GLN A 58 8.76 -7.47 7.40
CA GLN A 58 9.77 -8.47 7.70
C GLN A 58 11.01 -8.23 6.84
N LEU A 59 12.17 -8.08 7.47
CA LEU A 59 13.44 -8.00 6.75
C LEU A 59 13.80 -9.39 6.20
N LEU A 60 14.04 -9.47 4.91
CA LEU A 60 14.41 -10.71 4.22
C LEU A 60 15.61 -10.47 3.28
N THR A 61 16.30 -11.55 2.96
CA THR A 61 17.20 -11.65 1.81
C THR A 61 16.48 -12.39 0.67
N PHE A 62 16.95 -12.27 -0.58
CA PHE A 62 16.26 -12.85 -1.73
C PHE A 62 16.13 -14.38 -1.62
N ASP A 63 17.15 -15.06 -1.12
CA ASP A 63 17.18 -16.51 -0.91
C ASP A 63 16.33 -16.99 0.29
N ALA A 64 15.96 -16.10 1.19
CA ALA A 64 15.07 -16.43 2.30
C ALA A 64 13.57 -16.43 1.90
N VAL A 65 13.23 -15.90 0.73
CA VAL A 65 11.85 -15.86 0.25
C VAL A 65 11.33 -17.28 0.00
N SER A 66 10.15 -17.57 0.52
CA SER A 66 9.51 -18.89 0.42
C SER A 66 7.98 -18.76 0.50
N ALA A 67 7.26 -19.87 0.34
CA ALA A 67 5.81 -19.90 0.33
C ALA A 67 5.14 -19.25 1.55
N ARG A 68 5.77 -19.29 2.72
CA ARG A 68 5.26 -18.65 3.95
C ARG A 68 5.22 -17.11 3.89
N HIS A 69 5.93 -16.53 2.92
CA HIS A 69 6.01 -15.08 2.74
C HIS A 69 5.02 -14.55 1.70
N ILE A 70 4.30 -15.44 0.99
CA ILE A 70 3.28 -15.04 0.02
C ILE A 70 2.25 -14.15 0.72
N ASP A 71 1.90 -13.03 0.09
CA ASP A 71 0.98 -11.99 0.59
C ASP A 71 1.41 -11.32 1.91
N THR A 72 2.66 -11.50 2.36
CA THR A 72 3.20 -10.80 3.51
C THR A 72 3.99 -9.55 3.09
N ARG A 73 3.99 -8.54 3.98
CA ARG A 73 4.77 -7.32 3.80
C ARG A 73 6.21 -7.56 4.21
N VAL A 74 7.13 -7.31 3.27
CA VAL A 74 8.57 -7.52 3.47
C VAL A 74 9.37 -6.27 3.13
N ARG A 75 10.63 -6.27 3.55
CA ARG A 75 11.65 -5.28 3.21
C ARG A 75 12.91 -5.99 2.76
N PHE A 76 13.51 -5.50 1.69
CA PHE A 76 14.85 -5.82 1.27
C PHE A 76 15.74 -4.60 1.48
N ASP A 77 16.85 -4.77 2.19
CA ASP A 77 17.84 -3.72 2.44
C ASP A 77 19.03 -3.87 1.49
N ASP A 78 19.78 -2.77 1.34
CA ASP A 78 21.00 -2.71 0.54
C ASP A 78 20.81 -3.16 -0.93
N VAL A 79 19.66 -2.86 -1.49
CA VAL A 79 19.32 -3.19 -2.87
C VAL A 79 19.40 -1.94 -3.76
N ARG A 80 19.66 -2.15 -5.05
CA ARG A 80 19.60 -1.13 -6.10
C ARG A 80 18.79 -1.63 -7.27
N PHE A 81 18.14 -0.73 -8.02
CA PHE A 81 17.53 -1.11 -9.30
C PHE A 81 18.60 -1.34 -10.36
N ALA A 82 18.46 -2.43 -11.14
CA ALA A 82 19.32 -2.70 -12.29
C ALA A 82 19.09 -1.67 -13.40
N ASP A 83 17.87 -1.21 -13.58
CA ASP A 83 17.41 -0.30 -14.63
C ASP A 83 17.44 1.17 -14.19
N ALA A 84 18.56 1.66 -13.69
CA ALA A 84 18.71 3.06 -13.31
C ALA A 84 18.29 3.99 -14.46
N GLY A 85 17.45 5.01 -14.12
CA GLY A 85 16.96 5.99 -15.09
C GLY A 85 15.66 5.61 -15.82
N LYS A 86 15.16 4.38 -15.66
CA LYS A 86 13.81 4.02 -16.14
C LYS A 86 12.73 4.50 -15.15
N THR A 87 11.48 4.42 -15.59
CA THR A 87 10.29 4.67 -14.76
C THR A 87 9.80 3.38 -14.11
N TRP A 88 8.93 3.48 -13.09
CA TRP A 88 8.33 2.33 -12.45
C TRP A 88 7.58 1.42 -13.41
N CYS A 89 6.84 2.01 -14.37
CA CYS A 89 6.18 1.28 -15.43
C CYS A 89 6.62 1.79 -16.79
N ASP A 90 6.67 0.89 -17.75
CA ASP A 90 6.82 1.26 -19.16
C ASP A 90 5.51 1.89 -19.67
N THR A 91 5.63 2.61 -20.76
CA THR A 91 4.49 3.22 -21.44
C THR A 91 4.30 2.51 -22.77
N ASP A 92 3.09 2.07 -23.02
CA ASP A 92 2.69 1.54 -24.31
C ASP A 92 2.82 2.67 -25.36
N PRO A 93 3.61 2.46 -26.43
CA PRO A 93 3.89 3.48 -27.42
C PRO A 93 2.65 3.88 -28.25
N GLU A 94 1.68 2.98 -28.40
CA GLU A 94 0.50 3.23 -29.21
C GLU A 94 -0.59 3.99 -28.43
N THR A 95 -0.77 3.61 -27.16
CA THR A 95 -1.84 4.18 -26.32
C THR A 95 -1.39 5.27 -25.37
N GLY A 96 -0.08 5.42 -25.15
CA GLY A 96 0.50 6.33 -24.15
C GLY A 96 0.16 5.97 -22.70
N ARG A 97 -0.40 4.79 -22.46
CA ARG A 97 -0.80 4.31 -21.14
C ARG A 97 0.33 3.51 -20.50
N ALA A 98 0.42 3.60 -19.18
CA ALA A 98 1.32 2.75 -18.42
C ALA A 98 0.89 1.28 -18.55
N VAL A 99 1.86 0.37 -18.64
CA VAL A 99 1.65 -1.08 -18.64
C VAL A 99 2.26 -1.68 -17.38
N ALA A 100 1.70 -2.81 -16.93
CA ALA A 100 2.27 -3.54 -15.80
C ALA A 100 3.69 -3.99 -16.17
N THR A 101 4.67 -3.62 -15.33
CA THR A 101 6.07 -3.75 -15.67
C THR A 101 6.83 -4.50 -14.59
N GLU A 102 7.76 -5.32 -15.01
CA GLU A 102 8.74 -5.97 -14.15
C GLU A 102 10.08 -5.25 -14.25
N ARG A 103 10.69 -5.02 -13.08
CA ARG A 103 12.04 -4.47 -12.93
C ARG A 103 12.86 -5.41 -12.08
N GLU A 104 14.16 -5.35 -12.21
CA GLU A 104 15.05 -6.11 -11.36
C GLU A 104 15.70 -5.22 -10.30
N ILE A 105 15.76 -5.73 -9.08
CA ILE A 105 16.63 -5.20 -8.02
C ILE A 105 17.78 -6.17 -7.80
N VAL A 106 18.91 -5.61 -7.43
CA VAL A 106 20.18 -6.34 -7.23
C VAL A 106 20.66 -6.08 -5.82
N ASP A 107 21.02 -7.14 -5.09
CA ASP A 107 21.61 -7.05 -3.76
C ASP A 107 23.15 -6.88 -3.80
N THR A 108 23.77 -6.77 -2.64
CA THR A 108 25.23 -6.64 -2.49
C THR A 108 26.02 -7.85 -2.96
N ARG A 109 25.35 -9.01 -3.14
CA ARG A 109 25.95 -10.25 -3.67
C ARG A 109 25.68 -10.44 -5.16
N SER A 110 25.21 -9.41 -5.85
CA SER A 110 24.82 -9.44 -7.27
C SER A 110 23.72 -10.43 -7.62
N ARG A 111 22.91 -10.84 -6.66
CA ARG A 111 21.69 -11.63 -6.91
C ARG A 111 20.57 -10.69 -7.31
N THR A 112 19.67 -11.18 -8.15
CA THR A 112 18.53 -10.40 -8.64
C THR A 112 17.22 -10.87 -8.03
N PHE A 113 16.27 -9.96 -7.90
CA PHE A 113 14.89 -10.24 -7.54
C PHE A 113 13.94 -9.39 -8.36
N THR A 114 12.85 -9.97 -8.83
CA THR A 114 11.89 -9.27 -9.69
C THR A 114 10.94 -8.40 -8.85
N VAL A 115 10.82 -7.15 -9.23
CA VAL A 115 9.84 -6.18 -8.71
C VAL A 115 8.75 -5.98 -9.74
N ARG A 116 7.49 -6.19 -9.37
CA ARG A 116 6.34 -6.00 -10.26
C ARG A 116 5.51 -4.80 -9.82
N THR A 117 5.28 -3.89 -10.76
CA THR A 117 4.46 -2.69 -10.55
C THR A 117 3.24 -2.73 -11.47
N ALA A 118 2.06 -2.49 -10.89
CA ALA A 118 0.81 -2.47 -11.65
C ALA A 118 0.68 -1.21 -12.50
N ALA A 119 0.13 -1.31 -13.69
CA ALA A 119 -0.13 -0.19 -14.60
C ALA A 119 -0.99 0.93 -13.97
N THR A 120 -1.84 0.57 -13.01
CA THR A 120 -2.75 1.48 -12.32
C THR A 120 -2.13 2.22 -11.13
N CYS A 121 -0.84 2.02 -10.86
CA CYS A 121 -0.19 2.71 -9.75
C CYS A 121 -0.04 4.20 -10.06
N VAL A 122 -0.21 5.05 -9.05
CA VAL A 122 -0.19 6.53 -9.22
C VAL A 122 1.20 7.07 -9.55
N TYR A 123 2.26 6.29 -9.31
CA TYR A 123 3.65 6.63 -9.56
C TYR A 123 4.25 5.93 -10.78
N ALA A 124 3.41 5.34 -11.65
CA ALA A 124 3.86 4.56 -12.81
C ALA A 124 4.91 5.30 -13.69
N LYS A 125 4.73 6.59 -13.88
CA LYS A 125 5.59 7.45 -14.71
C LYS A 125 6.73 8.12 -13.95
N GLU A 126 6.83 7.91 -12.65
CA GLU A 126 7.93 8.46 -11.86
C GLU A 126 9.22 7.66 -12.12
N PRO A 127 10.40 8.30 -12.03
CA PRO A 127 11.67 7.59 -12.17
C PRO A 127 11.88 6.61 -11.01
N LEU A 128 12.57 5.50 -11.30
CA LEU A 128 13.02 4.57 -10.29
C LEU A 128 13.99 5.27 -9.31
N PRO A 129 13.97 4.88 -8.03
CA PRO A 129 14.95 5.34 -7.06
C PRO A 129 16.38 5.03 -7.52
N GLN A 130 17.29 5.96 -7.26
CA GLN A 130 18.70 5.84 -7.61
C GLN A 130 19.53 5.48 -6.37
N GLY A 131 20.70 4.88 -6.62
CA GLY A 131 21.61 4.46 -5.55
C GLY A 131 21.19 3.16 -4.89
N THR A 132 21.62 2.96 -3.65
CA THR A 132 21.34 1.76 -2.84
C THR A 132 20.43 2.13 -1.67
N GLY A 133 19.56 1.23 -1.29
CA GLY A 133 18.64 1.51 -0.19
C GLY A 133 17.71 0.35 0.13
N SER A 134 16.63 0.66 0.84
CA SER A 134 15.61 -0.30 1.27
C SER A 134 14.37 -0.19 0.40
N LEU A 135 13.85 -1.34 -0.03
CA LEU A 135 12.62 -1.43 -0.81
C LEU A 135 11.58 -2.29 -0.07
N TYR A 136 10.38 -1.76 0.02
CA TYR A 136 9.25 -2.39 0.70
C TYR A 136 8.21 -2.87 -0.31
N GLY A 137 7.59 -4.02 -0.04
CA GLY A 137 6.52 -4.55 -0.87
C GLY A 137 5.84 -5.76 -0.24
N ILE A 138 5.04 -6.42 -1.04
CA ILE A 138 4.36 -7.66 -0.70
C ILE A 138 4.91 -8.75 -1.61
N ILE A 139 5.29 -9.89 -1.04
CA ILE A 139 5.69 -11.05 -1.85
C ILE A 139 4.46 -11.58 -2.58
N ASP A 140 4.56 -11.65 -3.89
CA ASP A 140 3.58 -12.31 -4.75
C ASP A 140 4.20 -13.58 -5.35
N TYR A 141 3.33 -14.51 -5.76
CA TYR A 141 3.75 -15.77 -6.34
C TYR A 141 2.83 -16.16 -7.48
N PHE A 142 3.41 -16.60 -8.58
CA PHE A 142 2.69 -17.15 -9.70
C PHE A 142 3.56 -18.14 -10.47
N ALA A 143 3.06 -19.35 -10.72
CA ALA A 143 3.67 -20.38 -11.57
C ALA A 143 5.16 -20.61 -11.31
N GLY A 144 5.56 -20.74 -10.05
CA GLY A 144 6.95 -21.00 -9.65
C GLY A 144 7.82 -19.76 -9.42
N LYS A 145 7.32 -18.56 -9.73
CA LYS A 145 8.09 -17.32 -9.62
C LYS A 145 7.59 -16.45 -8.46
N TYR A 146 8.53 -16.07 -7.57
CA TYR A 146 8.29 -15.03 -6.59
C TYR A 146 8.59 -13.64 -7.15
N THR A 147 7.76 -12.67 -6.84
CA THR A 147 7.98 -11.26 -7.19
C THR A 147 7.68 -10.36 -6.00
N LEU A 148 8.31 -9.20 -5.93
CA LEU A 148 7.98 -8.15 -4.99
C LEU A 148 6.96 -7.22 -5.65
N ARG A 149 5.75 -7.19 -5.15
CA ARG A 149 4.72 -6.25 -5.59
C ARG A 149 4.78 -4.99 -4.75
N VAL A 150 5.21 -3.89 -5.36
CA VAL A 150 5.25 -2.59 -4.72
C VAL A 150 3.85 -1.99 -4.77
N THR A 151 3.26 -1.73 -3.60
CA THR A 151 1.89 -1.22 -3.46
C THR A 151 1.83 0.28 -3.20
N ASN A 152 2.89 0.82 -2.67
CA ASN A 152 3.14 2.23 -2.44
C ASN A 152 4.64 2.41 -2.61
N ARG A 153 5.11 3.53 -3.06
CA ARG A 153 6.54 3.79 -3.26
C ARG A 153 7.34 3.93 -1.95
N GLU A 154 7.15 3.00 -1.02
CA GLU A 154 7.98 2.91 0.18
C GLU A 154 9.37 2.42 -0.23
N ALA A 155 10.27 3.36 -0.37
CA ALA A 155 11.65 3.13 -0.74
C ALA A 155 12.52 4.20 -0.06
N GLU A 156 13.61 3.76 0.54
CA GLU A 156 14.60 4.60 1.20
C GLU A 156 15.95 4.41 0.50
N PHE A 157 16.21 5.21 -0.53
CA PHE A 157 17.42 5.10 -1.35
C PHE A 157 18.32 6.34 -1.20
N SER A 158 19.62 6.11 -1.21
CA SER A 158 20.64 7.15 -1.01
C SER A 158 20.70 8.21 -2.10
N GLY A 159 20.23 7.90 -3.31
CA GLY A 159 20.23 8.80 -4.48
C GLY A 159 18.92 9.56 -4.71
N THR A 160 17.90 9.33 -3.91
CA THR A 160 16.63 10.08 -3.96
C THR A 160 16.63 11.15 -2.89
N ALA A 161 16.37 12.41 -3.27
CA ALA A 161 15.94 13.40 -2.29
C ALA A 161 14.77 12.80 -1.52
N ALA A 162 14.88 12.71 -0.21
CA ALA A 162 13.88 12.09 0.64
C ALA A 162 12.50 12.65 0.33
N HIS A 163 11.67 11.88 -0.36
CA HIS A 163 10.24 12.15 -0.38
C HIS A 163 9.74 11.69 0.99
N SER A 164 9.96 12.58 1.97
CA SER A 164 9.38 12.50 3.29
C SER A 164 7.92 12.12 3.12
N ALA A 165 7.51 11.04 3.76
CA ALA A 165 6.09 10.73 3.94
C ALA A 165 5.44 12.03 4.38
N ALA A 166 4.48 12.54 3.59
CA ALA A 166 3.84 13.82 3.82
C ALA A 166 3.34 13.86 5.26
N THR A 167 4.12 14.51 6.13
CA THR A 167 3.68 14.92 7.44
C THR A 167 2.58 15.93 7.17
N ARG A 168 1.37 15.51 7.37
CA ARG A 168 0.19 16.37 7.34
C ARG A 168 0.50 17.57 8.23
N PRO A 169 0.45 18.82 7.72
CA PRO A 169 0.68 19.98 8.58
C PRO A 169 -0.36 19.93 9.69
N THR A 170 0.11 19.85 10.90
CA THR A 170 -0.70 20.06 12.09
C THR A 170 -1.15 21.52 12.00
N ALA A 171 -2.42 21.75 11.71
CA ALA A 171 -3.01 23.07 11.74
C ALA A 171 -2.74 23.64 13.13
N GLY A 172 -1.83 24.60 13.21
CA GLY A 172 -1.54 25.35 14.41
C GLY A 172 -2.83 26.02 14.87
N ARG A 173 -3.25 25.67 16.07
CA ARG A 173 -4.34 26.32 16.80
C ARG A 173 -3.95 27.78 16.99
N PRO A 174 -4.74 28.77 16.51
CA PRO A 174 -4.41 30.17 16.73
C PRO A 174 -4.43 30.49 18.23
N ALA A 175 -3.37 31.15 18.69
CA ALA A 175 -3.25 31.64 20.04
C ALA A 175 -4.42 32.58 20.37
N ARG A 176 -5.12 32.25 21.45
CA ARG A 176 -6.22 33.04 21.99
C ARG A 176 -5.65 34.30 22.63
N THR A 177 -5.78 35.42 21.93
CA THR A 177 -5.52 36.74 22.48
C THR A 177 -6.58 37.05 23.51
N THR A 178 -6.20 37.13 24.74
CA THR A 178 -7.06 37.62 25.83
C THR A 178 -7.25 39.14 25.70
N ARG A 179 -8.43 39.57 25.32
CA ARG A 179 -8.85 40.96 25.44
C ARG A 179 -9.81 41.07 26.61
N THR A 180 -9.35 41.68 27.68
CA THR A 180 -10.12 42.13 28.84
C THR A 180 -10.98 43.31 28.46
N THR A 181 -12.28 43.24 28.59
CA THR A 181 -13.16 44.41 28.88
C THR A 181 -14.47 43.94 29.54
N ARG A 182 -14.63 44.30 30.67
CA ARG A 182 -15.58 44.85 31.64
C ARG A 182 -17.06 44.86 31.21
N ALA A 183 -17.85 44.24 32.12
CA ALA A 183 -19.18 44.50 32.66
C ALA A 183 -20.33 44.99 31.77
N GLY A 184 -21.46 44.32 31.89
CA GLY A 184 -22.81 44.75 31.54
C GLY A 184 -23.82 43.65 31.83
N VAL A 185 -24.52 43.81 32.95
CA VAL A 185 -25.64 43.01 33.45
C VAL A 185 -26.85 43.16 32.55
N THR A 186 -27.57 42.08 32.20
CA THR A 186 -29.04 41.97 32.38
C THR A 186 -29.52 40.56 32.00
N ALA A 187 -30.36 40.06 32.85
CA ALA A 187 -31.05 38.77 32.72
C ALA A 187 -32.24 38.85 31.75
N ALA A 188 -32.51 37.74 31.08
CA ALA A 188 -33.86 37.40 30.62
C ALA A 188 -34.00 35.87 30.40
N THR A 189 -35.05 35.37 30.90
CA THR A 189 -35.62 34.06 31.12
C THR A 189 -35.97 33.31 29.81
N PRO A 190 -35.96 31.93 29.79
CA PRO A 190 -36.34 31.15 28.62
C PRO A 190 -37.84 30.90 28.47
N PRO A 191 -38.32 30.55 27.28
CA PRO A 191 -39.57 29.82 27.17
C PRO A 191 -39.40 28.36 26.73
N THR A 192 -40.05 27.60 27.46
CA THR A 192 -40.70 26.30 27.46
C THR A 192 -41.03 25.65 26.12
N ALA A 193 -40.94 24.36 26.17
CA ALA A 193 -41.15 23.26 25.25
C ALA A 193 -42.56 23.12 24.61
N TYR A 194 -42.56 22.25 23.61
CA TYR A 194 -43.53 21.27 23.10
C TYR A 194 -44.47 21.66 21.93
N PRO A 195 -44.98 20.68 21.22
CA PRO A 195 -44.86 19.22 21.29
C PRO A 195 -44.05 18.57 20.17
#